data_8d87d88e89b2e4a6ee4678d4e7d976fc
#
_entry.id   8d87d88e89b2e4a6ee4678d4e7d976fc
#
_cell.length_a   1.000
_cell.length_b   1.000
_cell.length_c   1.000
_cell.angle_alpha   90.00
_cell.angle_beta   90.00
_cell.angle_gamma   90.00
#
_symmetry.space_group_name_H-M   'P 1'
#
loop_
_entity.id
_entity.type
_entity.pdbx_description
1 polymer ?
#
loop_
_entity_poly.entity_id
_entity_poly.type
_entity_poly.pdbx_seq_one_letter_code
_entity_poly.pdbx_strand_id
1 'polypeptide(L)'
;MTRKTLGAALITGLIAVGTGAAANEIASGELLAFQCAGCHGFNGHSVGPATPSIAGFSEDYFVQAMLDYKEGNRYATIMDRIAWGYSQEEFEAMAEFFAAQPYLPARQGFDADLAELGADIHDRYCGNCHSEGGTYAEYDSAQLAGQWIPYLEDAFEDFIEHGRPQPRGMQRRLADFSDADVQALIHYYASQQDPAAYVHAD
;
A
#
# COMPACT_ATOMS: atom_id res chain seq x y z
N MET A 1 -91.50 -9.41 3.25
CA MET A 1 -90.44 -8.80 2.40
C MET A 1 -89.36 -8.23 3.31
N THR A 2 -88.27 -9.00 3.57
CA THR A 2 -87.19 -8.67 4.44
C THR A 2 -85.96 -8.31 3.59
N ARG A 3 -85.54 -7.02 3.65
CA ARG A 3 -84.36 -6.51 2.97
C ARG A 3 -83.12 -6.84 3.86
N LYS A 4 -82.21 -7.63 3.35
CA LYS A 4 -80.90 -7.86 3.93
C LYS A 4 -79.95 -6.75 3.45
N THR A 5 -79.47 -5.95 4.36
CA THR A 5 -78.37 -4.97 4.12
C THR A 5 -77.01 -5.69 4.27
N LEU A 6 -76.23 -5.78 3.16
CA LEU A 6 -74.85 -6.20 3.22
C LEU A 6 -73.98 -5.00 3.70
N GLY A 7 -73.33 -5.17 4.82
CA GLY A 7 -72.30 -4.25 5.27
C GLY A 7 -70.95 -4.58 4.59
N ALA A 8 -70.40 -3.63 3.86
CA ALA A 8 -69.07 -3.74 3.29
C ALA A 8 -68.03 -3.31 4.36
N ALA A 9 -67.20 -4.24 4.79
CA ALA A 9 -66.05 -3.95 5.66
C ALA A 9 -64.86 -3.46 4.80
N LEU A 10 -64.48 -2.20 4.96
CA LEU A 10 -63.26 -1.63 4.39
C LEU A 10 -62.07 -2.06 5.28
N ILE A 11 -61.25 -2.96 4.74
CA ILE A 11 -59.95 -3.33 5.33
C ILE A 11 -58.91 -2.29 4.86
N THR A 12 -58.59 -1.32 5.73
CA THR A 12 -57.48 -0.37 5.49
C THR A 12 -56.17 -1.05 5.86
N GLY A 13 -55.49 -1.62 4.81
CA GLY A 13 -54.15 -2.15 5.00
C GLY A 13 -53.13 -1.03 5.21
N LEU A 14 -52.58 -0.94 6.42
CA LEU A 14 -51.41 -0.10 6.70
C LEU A 14 -50.19 -0.72 6.03
N ILE A 15 -49.72 -0.13 4.93
CA ILE A 15 -48.41 -0.45 4.36
C ILE A 15 -47.36 0.26 5.22
N ALA A 16 -46.70 -0.45 6.12
CA ALA A 16 -45.50 0.01 6.79
C ALA A 16 -44.36 0.07 5.77
N VAL A 17 -44.12 1.27 5.23
CA VAL A 17 -42.87 1.51 4.46
C VAL A 17 -41.74 1.53 5.48
N GLY A 18 -41.08 0.42 5.66
CA GLY A 18 -39.84 0.36 6.41
C GLY A 18 -38.81 1.22 5.69
N THR A 19 -38.52 2.40 6.21
CA THR A 19 -37.29 3.15 5.88
C THR A 19 -36.11 2.40 6.49
N GLY A 20 -35.67 1.33 5.82
CA GLY A 20 -34.33 0.80 6.06
C GLY A 20 -33.37 1.92 5.73
N ALA A 21 -32.73 2.50 6.75
CA ALA A 21 -31.53 3.28 6.52
C ALA A 21 -30.56 2.32 5.79
N ALA A 22 -30.34 2.56 4.49
CA ALA A 22 -29.22 1.94 3.81
C ALA A 22 -28.00 2.41 4.58
N ALA A 23 -27.39 1.53 5.36
CA ALA A 23 -26.04 1.75 5.82
C ALA A 23 -25.24 2.05 4.56
N ASN A 24 -24.44 3.10 4.58
CA ASN A 24 -23.59 3.46 3.45
C ASN A 24 -22.51 2.38 3.43
N GLU A 25 -22.82 1.26 2.78
CA GLU A 25 -21.93 0.10 2.69
C GLU A 25 -20.83 0.52 1.74
N ILE A 26 -19.59 0.59 2.25
CA ILE A 26 -18.42 0.86 1.40
C ILE A 26 -18.23 -0.29 0.41
N ALA A 27 -17.65 0.00 -0.75
CA ALA A 27 -17.31 -1.03 -1.72
C ALA A 27 -16.29 -2.02 -1.12
N SER A 28 -16.29 -3.27 -1.59
CA SER A 28 -15.30 -4.24 -1.15
C SER A 28 -13.88 -3.78 -1.46
N GLY A 29 -12.91 -4.18 -0.62
CA GLY A 29 -11.49 -3.86 -0.83
C GLY A 29 -11.00 -4.26 -2.21
N GLU A 30 -11.41 -5.42 -2.74
CA GLU A 30 -11.08 -5.86 -4.10
C GLU A 30 -11.59 -4.89 -5.17
N LEU A 31 -12.83 -4.42 -5.06
CA LEU A 31 -13.41 -3.49 -6.03
C LEU A 31 -12.72 -2.12 -5.97
N LEU A 32 -12.38 -1.64 -4.78
CA LEU A 32 -11.62 -0.40 -4.59
C LEU A 32 -10.19 -0.55 -5.14
N ALA A 33 -9.51 -1.64 -4.81
CA ALA A 33 -8.15 -1.94 -5.25
C ALA A 33 -8.02 -2.09 -6.78
N PHE A 34 -9.09 -2.52 -7.46
CA PHE A 34 -9.09 -2.63 -8.91
C PHE A 34 -8.78 -1.30 -9.62
N GLN A 35 -9.13 -0.18 -9.02
CA GLN A 35 -8.81 1.15 -9.58
C GLN A 35 -7.31 1.47 -9.53
N CYS A 36 -6.55 0.84 -8.64
CA CYS A 36 -5.11 1.00 -8.52
C CYS A 36 -4.33 0.20 -9.59
N ALA A 37 -5.00 -0.79 -10.22
CA ALA A 37 -4.37 -1.73 -11.15
C ALA A 37 -3.78 -1.06 -12.40
N GLY A 38 -4.28 0.10 -12.82
CA GLY A 38 -3.78 0.85 -13.96
C GLY A 38 -2.32 1.32 -13.81
N CYS A 39 -1.87 1.54 -12.57
CA CYS A 39 -0.53 1.99 -12.25
C CYS A 39 0.26 0.93 -11.45
N HIS A 40 -0.35 0.35 -10.41
CA HIS A 40 0.29 -0.61 -9.52
C HIS A 40 0.18 -2.07 -10.00
N GLY A 41 -0.42 -2.30 -11.18
CA GLY A 41 -0.64 -3.64 -11.72
C GLY A 41 -1.76 -4.42 -11.02
N PHE A 42 -2.14 -5.55 -11.58
CA PHE A 42 -3.15 -6.42 -10.97
C PHE A 42 -2.65 -6.92 -9.62
N ASN A 43 -3.52 -6.91 -8.63
CA ASN A 43 -3.22 -7.33 -7.27
C ASN A 43 -2.04 -6.58 -6.63
N GLY A 44 -1.68 -5.40 -7.15
CA GLY A 44 -0.58 -4.62 -6.63
C GLY A 44 0.81 -5.04 -7.13
N HIS A 45 0.89 -5.89 -8.16
CA HIS A 45 2.16 -6.28 -8.78
C HIS A 45 2.51 -5.31 -9.91
N SER A 46 3.31 -4.31 -9.62
CA SER A 46 3.70 -3.30 -10.59
C SER A 46 4.53 -3.90 -11.74
N VAL A 47 4.25 -3.40 -12.94
CA VAL A 47 5.09 -3.66 -14.13
C VAL A 47 6.17 -2.58 -14.33
N GLY A 48 6.32 -1.69 -13.35
CA GLY A 48 7.36 -0.65 -13.30
C GLY A 48 7.22 0.50 -14.29
N PRO A 49 8.30 1.30 -14.46
CA PRO A 49 9.48 1.28 -13.59
C PRO A 49 9.36 2.20 -12.36
N ALA A 50 8.59 3.31 -12.42
CA ALA A 50 8.51 4.31 -11.35
C ALA A 50 7.38 4.08 -10.35
N THR A 51 6.45 3.16 -10.65
CA THR A 51 5.34 2.84 -9.75
C THR A 51 5.69 1.60 -8.92
N PRO A 52 5.54 1.63 -7.58
CA PRO A 52 5.89 0.49 -6.73
C PRO A 52 4.90 -0.67 -6.84
N SER A 53 5.38 -1.88 -6.56
CA SER A 53 4.51 -2.97 -6.12
C SER A 53 4.01 -2.67 -4.71
N ILE A 54 2.72 -2.90 -4.47
CA ILE A 54 2.02 -2.67 -3.19
C ILE A 54 1.36 -3.93 -2.64
N ALA A 55 1.51 -5.05 -3.34
CA ALA A 55 1.13 -6.36 -2.84
C ALA A 55 1.94 -6.71 -1.59
N GLY A 56 1.34 -7.37 -0.62
CA GLY A 56 2.00 -7.81 0.60
C GLY A 56 2.42 -6.68 1.56
N PHE A 57 2.03 -5.44 1.32
CA PHE A 57 2.25 -4.37 2.30
C PHE A 57 1.43 -4.64 3.56
N SER A 58 1.98 -4.32 4.73
CA SER A 58 1.18 -4.38 5.95
C SER A 58 0.01 -3.40 5.86
N GLU A 59 -1.11 -3.76 6.47
CA GLU A 59 -2.32 -2.94 6.47
C GLU A 59 -2.04 -1.56 7.05
N ASP A 60 -1.36 -1.51 8.19
CA ASP A 60 -1.05 -0.26 8.89
C ASP A 60 -0.16 0.67 8.05
N TYR A 61 0.88 0.12 7.42
CA TYR A 61 1.74 0.91 6.54
C TYR A 61 0.96 1.45 5.34
N PHE A 62 0.10 0.62 4.71
CA PHE A 62 -0.70 1.05 3.56
C PHE A 62 -1.63 2.20 3.95
N VAL A 63 -2.40 2.04 5.04
CA VAL A 63 -3.34 3.07 5.54
C VAL A 63 -2.60 4.35 5.87
N GLN A 64 -1.48 4.26 6.62
CA GLN A 64 -0.71 5.44 6.98
C GLN A 64 -0.15 6.16 5.76
N ALA A 65 0.40 5.42 4.78
CA ALA A 65 0.91 6.01 3.55
C ALA A 65 -0.18 6.75 2.76
N MET A 66 -1.39 6.18 2.68
CA MET A 66 -2.51 6.83 2.00
C MET A 66 -3.03 8.06 2.75
N LEU A 67 -3.03 8.04 4.08
CA LEU A 67 -3.34 9.21 4.90
C LEU A 67 -2.29 10.32 4.72
N ASP A 68 -1.01 9.98 4.73
CA ASP A 68 0.08 10.94 4.52
C ASP A 68 -0.01 11.62 3.15
N TYR A 69 -0.38 10.89 2.11
CA TYR A 69 -0.66 11.48 0.79
C TYR A 69 -1.88 12.39 0.83
N LYS A 70 -2.99 11.94 1.43
CA LYS A 70 -4.24 12.69 1.51
C LYS A 70 -4.09 14.01 2.28
N GLU A 71 -3.27 14.00 3.33
CA GLU A 71 -3.03 15.15 4.21
C GLU A 71 -1.88 16.04 3.71
N GLY A 72 -1.16 15.63 2.66
CA GLY A 72 -0.01 16.36 2.12
C GLY A 72 1.27 16.24 2.96
N ASN A 73 1.33 15.28 3.88
CA ASN A 73 2.50 14.98 4.70
C ASN A 73 3.59 14.23 3.90
N ARG A 74 3.18 13.52 2.83
CA ARG A 74 4.08 12.81 1.93
C ARG A 74 4.00 13.42 0.55
N TYR A 75 5.17 13.81 0.00
CA TYR A 75 5.26 14.29 -1.37
C TYR A 75 4.83 13.22 -2.38
N ALA A 76 4.14 13.62 -3.44
CA ALA A 76 3.78 12.75 -4.54
C ALA A 76 3.49 13.55 -5.81
N THR A 77 3.76 12.95 -6.96
CA THR A 77 3.38 13.52 -8.27
C THR A 77 1.90 13.35 -8.59
N ILE A 78 1.25 12.29 -8.05
CA ILE A 78 -0.14 11.95 -8.34
C ILE A 78 -0.92 11.39 -7.14
N MET A 79 -0.23 10.67 -6.20
CA MET A 79 -0.92 9.91 -5.15
C MET A 79 -1.69 10.79 -4.17
N ASP A 80 -1.28 12.03 -3.96
CA ASP A 80 -1.99 13.04 -3.19
C ASP A 80 -3.43 13.25 -3.73
N ARG A 81 -3.57 13.40 -5.04
CA ARG A 81 -4.86 13.60 -5.72
C ARG A 81 -5.72 12.34 -5.72
N ILE A 82 -5.09 11.17 -5.85
CA ILE A 82 -5.79 9.89 -5.80
C ILE A 82 -6.30 9.63 -4.39
N ALA A 83 -5.44 9.76 -3.36
CA ALA A 83 -5.79 9.52 -1.97
C ALA A 83 -6.91 10.44 -1.46
N TRP A 84 -6.99 11.66 -1.98
CA TRP A 84 -8.01 12.61 -1.59
C TRP A 84 -9.45 12.14 -1.87
N GLY A 85 -9.63 11.25 -2.85
CA GLY A 85 -10.92 10.70 -3.27
C GLY A 85 -11.50 9.62 -2.36
N TYR A 86 -10.75 9.11 -1.38
CA TYR A 86 -11.13 7.97 -0.54
C TYR A 86 -11.27 8.33 0.92
N SER A 87 -12.11 7.59 1.65
CA SER A 87 -12.22 7.65 3.12
C SER A 87 -11.15 6.76 3.78
N GLN A 88 -10.99 6.88 5.10
CA GLN A 88 -10.08 6.01 5.84
C GLN A 88 -10.58 4.55 5.83
N GLU A 89 -11.88 4.34 5.95
CA GLU A 89 -12.48 3.00 5.90
C GLU A 89 -12.26 2.32 4.53
N GLU A 90 -12.23 3.11 3.44
CA GLU A 90 -11.89 2.60 2.13
C GLU A 90 -10.39 2.28 2.02
N PHE A 91 -9.51 3.03 2.67
CA PHE A 91 -8.09 2.67 2.78
C PHE A 91 -7.90 1.37 3.54
N GLU A 92 -8.60 1.18 4.66
CA GLU A 92 -8.56 -0.04 5.46
C GLU A 92 -9.03 -1.26 4.64
N ALA A 93 -10.11 -1.13 3.89
CA ALA A 93 -10.60 -2.19 3.00
C ALA A 93 -9.61 -2.53 1.87
N MET A 94 -8.96 -1.52 1.28
CA MET A 94 -7.90 -1.74 0.27
C MET A 94 -6.65 -2.36 0.89
N ALA A 95 -6.30 -1.95 2.12
CA ALA A 95 -5.15 -2.46 2.85
C ALA A 95 -5.28 -3.96 3.11
N GLU A 96 -6.43 -4.42 3.62
CA GLU A 96 -6.75 -5.84 3.80
C GLU A 96 -6.58 -6.63 2.49
N PHE A 97 -7.08 -6.08 1.38
CA PHE A 97 -6.94 -6.73 0.08
C PHE A 97 -5.48 -6.86 -0.36
N PHE A 98 -4.69 -5.78 -0.29
CA PHE A 98 -3.29 -5.81 -0.74
C PHE A 98 -2.38 -6.60 0.19
N ALA A 99 -2.61 -6.57 1.50
CA ALA A 99 -1.87 -7.37 2.48
C ALA A 99 -2.01 -8.88 2.23
N ALA A 100 -3.19 -9.32 1.78
CA ALA A 100 -3.45 -10.70 1.42
C ALA A 100 -2.82 -11.15 0.08
N GLN A 101 -2.25 -10.22 -0.71
CA GLN A 101 -1.63 -10.59 -1.98
C GLN A 101 -0.18 -11.02 -1.77
N PRO A 102 0.27 -12.12 -2.40
CA PRO A 102 1.67 -12.51 -2.35
C PRO A 102 2.54 -11.44 -3.03
N TYR A 103 3.64 -11.06 -2.40
CA TYR A 103 4.58 -10.14 -3.03
C TYR A 103 5.37 -10.85 -4.14
N LEU A 104 5.50 -10.20 -5.29
CA LEU A 104 6.34 -10.66 -6.40
C LEU A 104 7.41 -9.61 -6.71
N PRO A 105 8.70 -9.96 -6.56
CA PRO A 105 9.77 -9.02 -6.82
C PRO A 105 9.88 -8.64 -8.30
N ALA A 106 10.25 -7.39 -8.56
CA ALA A 106 10.50 -6.87 -9.89
C ALA A 106 11.67 -7.60 -10.57
N ARG A 107 11.47 -8.04 -11.80
CA ARG A 107 12.52 -8.64 -12.62
C ARG A 107 13.21 -7.58 -13.45
N GLN A 108 14.44 -7.20 -13.06
CA GLN A 108 15.20 -6.12 -13.67
C GLN A 108 16.70 -6.38 -13.60
N GLY A 109 17.48 -5.65 -14.40
CA GLY A 109 18.95 -5.64 -14.26
C GLY A 109 19.37 -4.81 -13.05
N PHE A 110 20.49 -5.19 -12.43
CA PHE A 110 21.12 -4.44 -11.35
C PHE A 110 22.65 -4.60 -11.47
N ASP A 111 23.39 -3.70 -10.81
CA ASP A 111 24.84 -3.79 -10.70
C ASP A 111 25.20 -4.68 -9.51
N ALA A 112 25.92 -5.77 -9.78
CA ALA A 112 26.26 -6.77 -8.76
C ALA A 112 27.30 -6.26 -7.76
N ASP A 113 28.23 -5.42 -8.19
CA ASP A 113 29.28 -4.86 -7.31
C ASP A 113 28.64 -3.85 -6.35
N LEU A 114 27.71 -3.01 -6.84
CA LEU A 114 26.92 -2.12 -5.99
C LEU A 114 26.00 -2.89 -5.04
N ALA A 115 25.40 -3.97 -5.50
CA ALA A 115 24.53 -4.78 -4.64
C ALA A 115 25.29 -5.44 -3.48
N GLU A 116 26.53 -5.89 -3.68
CA GLU A 116 27.39 -6.42 -2.62
C GLU A 116 27.74 -5.33 -1.58
N LEU A 117 28.11 -4.13 -2.02
CA LEU A 117 28.35 -2.99 -1.14
C LEU A 117 27.08 -2.59 -0.37
N GLY A 118 25.93 -2.60 -1.06
CA GLY A 118 24.64 -2.28 -0.45
C GLY A 118 24.20 -3.29 0.62
N ALA A 119 24.53 -4.57 0.45
CA ALA A 119 24.30 -5.60 1.46
C ALA A 119 25.04 -5.28 2.78
N ASP A 120 26.32 -4.91 2.67
CA ASP A 120 27.12 -4.51 3.83
C ASP A 120 26.56 -3.27 4.56
N ILE A 121 26.05 -2.29 3.79
CA ILE A 121 25.41 -1.08 4.34
C ILE A 121 24.10 -1.45 5.02
N HIS A 122 23.27 -2.27 4.37
CA HIS A 122 22.00 -2.74 4.91
C HIS A 122 22.21 -3.44 6.26
N ASP A 123 23.08 -4.42 6.31
CA ASP A 123 23.33 -5.22 7.52
C ASP A 123 23.78 -4.35 8.71
N ARG A 124 24.58 -3.32 8.46
CA ARG A 124 25.10 -2.43 9.52
C ARG A 124 24.07 -1.43 10.02
N TYR A 125 23.24 -0.91 9.14
CA TYR A 125 22.49 0.32 9.42
C TYR A 125 20.98 0.20 9.27
N CYS A 126 20.49 -0.75 8.47
CA CYS A 126 19.09 -0.86 8.08
C CYS A 126 18.40 -2.12 8.61
N GLY A 127 19.15 -3.25 8.70
CA GLY A 127 18.61 -4.58 8.98
C GLY A 127 17.89 -4.75 10.32
N ASN A 128 18.14 -3.86 11.31
CA ASN A 128 17.42 -3.90 12.58
C ASN A 128 15.94 -3.48 12.48
N CYS A 129 15.60 -2.67 11.47
CA CYS A 129 14.24 -2.17 11.25
C CYS A 129 13.66 -2.69 9.93
N HIS A 130 14.52 -3.06 8.98
CA HIS A 130 14.13 -3.65 7.71
C HIS A 130 14.69 -5.08 7.65
N SER A 131 14.01 -5.97 8.37
CA SER A 131 14.48 -7.33 8.61
C SER A 131 14.57 -8.17 7.31
N GLU A 132 15.28 -9.28 7.40
CA GLU A 132 15.43 -10.27 6.32
C GLU A 132 15.89 -9.66 4.98
N GLY A 133 16.87 -8.76 5.04
CA GLY A 133 17.36 -8.09 3.84
C GLY A 133 16.39 -7.10 3.20
N GLY A 134 15.36 -6.66 3.94
CA GLY A 134 14.31 -5.78 3.47
C GLY A 134 13.19 -6.48 2.71
N THR A 135 13.13 -7.81 2.77
CA THR A 135 12.06 -8.60 2.13
C THR A 135 10.79 -8.68 2.97
N TYR A 136 10.90 -8.39 4.27
CA TYR A 136 9.76 -8.46 5.18
C TYR A 136 9.05 -7.11 5.29
N ALA A 137 7.70 -7.13 5.23
CA ALA A 137 6.88 -5.96 5.52
C ALA A 137 6.63 -5.90 7.02
N GLU A 138 7.20 -4.91 7.67
CA GLU A 138 6.94 -4.61 9.07
C GLU A 138 5.67 -3.76 9.22
N TYR A 139 5.19 -3.64 10.46
CA TYR A 139 4.04 -2.82 10.81
C TYR A 139 4.10 -1.39 10.23
N ASP A 140 5.26 -0.75 10.28
CA ASP A 140 5.49 0.65 9.88
C ASP A 140 6.39 0.82 8.66
N SER A 141 6.75 -0.26 7.99
CA SER A 141 7.59 -0.22 6.80
C SER A 141 7.20 -1.26 5.75
N ALA A 142 7.20 -0.84 4.48
CA ALA A 142 6.98 -1.73 3.36
C ALA A 142 8.21 -2.60 3.06
N GLN A 143 8.03 -3.63 2.23
CA GLN A 143 9.15 -4.31 1.59
C GLN A 143 9.96 -3.31 0.78
N LEU A 144 11.25 -3.22 1.06
CA LEU A 144 12.22 -2.43 0.28
C LEU A 144 12.76 -3.25 -0.87
N ALA A 145 13.04 -4.52 -0.58
CA ALA A 145 13.62 -5.45 -1.49
C ALA A 145 12.64 -5.84 -2.62
N GLY A 146 13.18 -6.12 -3.79
CA GLY A 146 12.40 -6.52 -4.95
C GLY A 146 11.59 -5.39 -5.61
N GLN A 147 11.75 -4.14 -5.21
CA GLN A 147 11.13 -2.99 -5.86
C GLN A 147 11.93 -2.55 -7.10
N TRP A 148 11.29 -1.77 -7.98
CA TRP A 148 11.92 -1.21 -9.16
C TRP A 148 12.97 -0.15 -8.79
N ILE A 149 14.13 -0.16 -9.46
CA ILE A 149 15.22 0.81 -9.25
C ILE A 149 14.71 2.26 -9.35
N PRO A 150 14.00 2.68 -10.41
CA PRO A 150 13.54 4.06 -10.51
C PRO A 150 12.59 4.46 -9.37
N TYR A 151 11.74 3.54 -8.89
CA TYR A 151 10.91 3.82 -7.72
C TYR A 151 11.74 3.95 -6.43
N LEU A 152 12.78 3.13 -6.26
CA LEU A 152 13.67 3.22 -5.09
C LEU A 152 14.45 4.54 -5.11
N GLU A 153 14.92 4.99 -6.30
CA GLU A 153 15.56 6.29 -6.48
C GLU A 153 14.64 7.42 -6.05
N ASP A 154 13.42 7.48 -6.57
CA ASP A 154 12.40 8.46 -6.18
C ASP A 154 12.09 8.39 -4.67
N ALA A 155 11.99 7.18 -4.11
CA ALA A 155 11.68 6.99 -2.69
C ALA A 155 12.81 7.48 -1.76
N PHE A 156 14.07 7.26 -2.11
CA PHE A 156 15.22 7.79 -1.35
C PHE A 156 15.29 9.32 -1.48
N GLU A 157 15.07 9.87 -2.68
CA GLU A 157 14.99 11.31 -2.89
C GLU A 157 13.89 11.94 -2.02
N ASP A 158 12.71 11.35 -1.97
CA ASP A 158 11.59 11.80 -1.12
C ASP A 158 11.99 11.87 0.37
N PHE A 159 12.73 10.87 0.87
CA PHE A 159 13.18 10.86 2.26
C PHE A 159 14.27 11.89 2.55
N ILE A 160 15.16 12.14 1.59
CA ILE A 160 16.33 13.03 1.76
C ILE A 160 15.93 14.49 1.47
N GLU A 161 15.22 14.74 0.36
CA GLU A 161 14.98 16.07 -0.16
C GLU A 161 13.57 16.62 0.12
N HIS A 162 12.56 15.74 0.14
CA HIS A 162 11.15 16.15 0.18
C HIS A 162 10.47 15.95 1.54
N GLY A 163 11.24 15.58 2.56
CA GLY A 163 10.74 15.51 3.94
C GLY A 163 9.69 14.43 4.17
N ARG A 164 9.73 13.34 3.40
CA ARG A 164 8.85 12.19 3.63
C ARG A 164 8.94 11.74 5.09
N PRO A 165 7.79 11.51 5.79
CA PRO A 165 7.77 11.08 7.17
C PRO A 165 8.61 9.83 7.40
N GLN A 166 9.47 9.86 8.42
CA GLN A 166 10.38 8.77 8.72
C GLN A 166 10.81 8.80 10.19
N PRO A 167 11.17 7.64 10.80
CA PRO A 167 11.71 7.60 12.14
C PRO A 167 13.03 8.39 12.23
N ARG A 168 13.28 9.05 13.38
CA ARG A 168 14.51 9.84 13.60
C ARG A 168 15.79 9.02 13.41
N GLY A 169 15.73 7.71 13.66
CA GLY A 169 16.87 6.80 13.44
C GLY A 169 17.23 6.71 11.96
N MET A 170 16.22 6.48 11.10
CA MET A 170 16.36 6.44 9.65
C MET A 170 16.85 7.79 9.10
N GLN A 171 16.22 8.89 9.52
CA GLN A 171 16.60 10.25 9.09
C GLN A 171 18.09 10.55 9.33
N ARG A 172 18.59 10.21 10.53
CA ARG A 172 20.01 10.42 10.83
C ARG A 172 20.94 9.58 9.96
N ARG A 173 20.55 8.33 9.65
CA ARG A 173 21.35 7.45 8.79
C ARG A 173 21.41 7.95 7.35
N LEU A 174 20.25 8.33 6.80
CA LEU A 174 20.21 8.87 5.45
C LEU A 174 20.98 10.18 5.30
N ALA A 175 21.01 11.03 6.34
CA ALA A 175 21.79 12.26 6.33
C ALA A 175 23.32 12.04 6.34
N ASP A 176 23.79 10.87 6.79
CA ASP A 176 25.20 10.50 6.82
C ASP A 176 25.67 9.80 5.54
N PHE A 177 24.74 9.35 4.66
CA PHE A 177 25.06 8.59 3.46
C PHE A 177 25.42 9.51 2.28
N SER A 178 26.39 9.06 1.50
CA SER A 178 26.69 9.64 0.20
C SER A 178 25.74 9.10 -0.87
N ASP A 179 25.67 9.77 -2.04
CA ASP A 179 24.93 9.28 -3.20
C ASP A 179 25.37 7.86 -3.60
N ALA A 180 26.66 7.54 -3.44
CA ALA A 180 27.18 6.20 -3.73
C ALA A 180 26.63 5.14 -2.76
N ASP A 181 26.47 5.47 -1.47
CA ASP A 181 25.87 4.56 -0.49
C ASP A 181 24.39 4.31 -0.79
N VAL A 182 23.66 5.36 -1.20
CA VAL A 182 22.26 5.25 -1.61
C VAL A 182 22.14 4.39 -2.86
N GLN A 183 22.97 4.59 -3.88
CA GLN A 183 22.96 3.76 -5.09
C GLN A 183 23.29 2.30 -4.77
N ALA A 184 24.23 2.04 -3.89
CA ALA A 184 24.55 0.68 -3.44
C ALA A 184 23.32 0.01 -2.79
N LEU A 185 22.62 0.69 -1.88
CA LEU A 185 21.40 0.18 -1.26
C LEU A 185 20.28 -0.09 -2.28
N ILE A 186 20.09 0.80 -3.25
CA ILE A 186 19.09 0.64 -4.31
C ILE A 186 19.37 -0.64 -5.11
N HIS A 187 20.62 -0.85 -5.54
CA HIS A 187 21.00 -2.05 -6.28
C HIS A 187 20.93 -3.32 -5.42
N TYR A 188 21.24 -3.23 -4.13
CA TYR A 188 21.04 -4.33 -3.21
C TYR A 188 19.57 -4.74 -3.12
N TYR A 189 18.65 -3.80 -2.86
CA TYR A 189 17.23 -4.12 -2.80
C TYR A 189 16.69 -4.62 -4.14
N ALA A 190 17.14 -4.06 -5.26
CA ALA A 190 16.76 -4.51 -6.59
C ALA A 190 17.29 -5.93 -6.93
N SER A 191 18.37 -6.38 -6.30
CA SER A 191 18.95 -7.72 -6.50
C SER A 191 18.13 -8.84 -5.86
N GLN A 192 17.25 -8.54 -4.90
CA GLN A 192 16.45 -9.51 -4.16
C GLN A 192 15.26 -9.99 -5.02
N GLN A 193 15.53 -10.85 -6.00
CA GLN A 193 14.54 -11.27 -7.01
C GLN A 193 14.06 -12.72 -6.87
N ASP A 194 14.40 -13.41 -5.77
CA ASP A 194 13.88 -14.74 -5.48
C ASP A 194 12.49 -14.63 -4.80
N PRO A 195 11.40 -15.08 -5.45
CA PRO A 195 10.08 -15.02 -4.84
C PRO A 195 9.96 -15.81 -3.53
N ALA A 196 10.80 -16.83 -3.32
CA ALA A 196 10.78 -17.62 -2.10
C ALA A 196 11.25 -16.82 -0.87
N ALA A 197 12.02 -15.76 -1.06
CA ALA A 197 12.48 -14.88 0.02
C ALA A 197 11.35 -14.03 0.65
N TYR A 198 10.17 -14.02 0.04
CA TYR A 198 9.01 -13.21 0.49
C TYR A 198 7.88 -14.07 1.08
N VAL A 199 8.11 -15.36 1.22
CA VAL A 199 7.17 -16.28 1.88
C VAL A 199 7.61 -16.42 3.33
N HIS A 200 7.00 -15.63 4.21
CA HIS A 200 7.25 -15.72 5.64
C HIS A 200 6.26 -16.69 6.26
N ALA A 201 6.74 -17.59 7.13
CA ALA A 201 5.87 -18.49 7.88
C ALA A 201 5.19 -17.67 9.00
N ASP A 202 3.86 -17.70 9.02
CA ASP A 202 3.04 -17.14 10.11
C ASP A 202 3.31 -17.85 11.46
#